data_8db863bcc25dc82f7a967efb1bc1ffc1
#
_entry.id   8db863bcc25dc82f7a967efb1bc1ffc1
#
_cell.length_a   1.000
_cell.length_b   1.000
_cell.length_c   1.000
_cell.angle_alpha   90.00
_cell.angle_beta   90.00
_cell.angle_gamma   90.00
#
_symmetry.space_group_name_H-M   'P 1'
#
loop_
_entity.id
_entity.type
_entity.pdbx_description
1 polymer ?
#
loop_
_entity_poly.entity_id
_entity_poly.type
_entity_poly.pdbx_seq_one_letter_code
_entity_poly.pdbx_strand_id
1 'polypeptide(L)'
;MKKLSGFLSIIILILMIVFLTNCQKDDSSFQSKVQNIIGYAQKGPFINGSSVTIYDLQSDLSATGKSYNSQIIDNKGTFQLSNISLSSNYVGLRADGFYYNEISGQQSTSQITLYALSDITGKSDINVNILTHLEKSRVEYLMKNGKSFADSKIQAQKEILTIFNIDKSDIKTSENLNISESGDDNGILLAISSILQGYRSESEMTELLSNISNDIKEDGILNSETLGSALINHAIILDTVSIKNN
;
A
#
# COMPACT_ATOMS: atom_id res chain seq x y z
N MET A 1 -10.24 -27.07 -67.36
CA MET A 1 -9.35 -27.14 -66.18
C MET A 1 -8.66 -25.82 -65.85
N LYS A 2 -8.35 -24.90 -66.78
CA LYS A 2 -7.69 -23.59 -66.46
C LYS A 2 -8.57 -22.56 -65.69
N LYS A 3 -9.90 -22.59 -65.80
CA LYS A 3 -10.79 -21.63 -65.09
C LYS A 3 -11.04 -21.96 -63.64
N LEU A 4 -10.89 -23.23 -63.21
CA LEU A 4 -11.08 -23.64 -61.82
C LEU A 4 -9.88 -23.28 -60.93
N SER A 5 -8.65 -23.28 -61.49
CA SER A 5 -7.43 -22.90 -60.83
C SER A 5 -7.38 -21.40 -60.41
N GLY A 6 -7.93 -20.52 -61.28
CA GLY A 6 -7.98 -19.07 -60.97
C GLY A 6 -8.95 -18.72 -59.88
N PHE A 7 -10.10 -19.44 -59.79
CA PHE A 7 -11.09 -19.20 -58.75
C PHE A 7 -10.62 -19.65 -57.36
N LEU A 8 -9.89 -20.78 -57.32
CA LEU A 8 -9.30 -21.28 -56.07
C LEU A 8 -8.18 -20.36 -55.56
N SER A 9 -7.37 -19.76 -56.47
CA SER A 9 -6.29 -18.80 -56.10
C SER A 9 -6.84 -17.50 -55.54
N ILE A 10 -7.98 -17.01 -56.03
CA ILE A 10 -8.67 -15.81 -55.54
C ILE A 10 -9.28 -16.04 -54.15
N ILE A 11 -9.84 -17.22 -53.90
CA ILE A 11 -10.42 -17.59 -52.58
C ILE A 11 -9.32 -17.69 -51.52
N ILE A 12 -8.15 -18.26 -51.85
CA ILE A 12 -7.00 -18.34 -50.95
C ILE A 12 -6.43 -16.94 -50.63
N LEU A 13 -6.40 -16.03 -51.59
CA LEU A 13 -5.95 -14.66 -51.39
C LEU A 13 -6.89 -13.87 -50.52
N ILE A 14 -8.20 -14.05 -50.67
CA ILE A 14 -9.25 -13.40 -49.81
C ILE A 14 -9.20 -13.97 -48.40
N LEU A 15 -9.01 -15.29 -48.22
CA LEU A 15 -8.81 -15.86 -46.84
C LEU A 15 -7.56 -15.35 -46.17
N MET A 16 -6.48 -15.10 -46.89
CA MET A 16 -5.24 -14.59 -46.33
C MET A 16 -5.36 -13.12 -45.88
N ILE A 17 -6.19 -12.33 -46.55
CA ILE A 17 -6.42 -10.91 -46.18
C ILE A 17 -7.31 -10.83 -44.89
N VAL A 18 -8.22 -11.77 -44.69
CA VAL A 18 -9.08 -11.81 -43.48
C VAL A 18 -8.27 -12.12 -42.21
N PHE A 19 -7.17 -12.89 -42.34
CA PHE A 19 -6.27 -13.15 -41.19
C PHE A 19 -5.37 -11.98 -40.81
N LEU A 20 -5.19 -10.97 -41.66
CA LEU A 20 -4.34 -9.82 -41.38
C LEU A 20 -5.08 -8.66 -40.71
N THR A 21 -6.41 -8.70 -40.63
CA THR A 21 -7.21 -7.62 -40.04
C THR A 21 -7.63 -7.85 -38.58
N ASN A 22 -7.24 -8.99 -37.97
CA ASN A 22 -7.61 -9.31 -36.59
C ASN A 22 -6.47 -9.12 -35.57
N CYS A 23 -5.50 -8.25 -35.87
CA CYS A 23 -4.61 -7.74 -34.85
C CYS A 23 -5.09 -6.33 -34.45
N GLN A 24 -6.32 -6.25 -33.93
CA GLN A 24 -6.70 -5.13 -33.09
C GLN A 24 -5.97 -5.33 -31.77
N LYS A 25 -4.78 -4.71 -31.64
CA LYS A 25 -4.28 -4.35 -30.32
C LYS A 25 -5.40 -3.49 -29.69
N ASP A 26 -6.03 -4.01 -28.67
CA ASP A 26 -6.68 -3.17 -27.68
C ASP A 26 -5.57 -2.34 -27.01
N ASP A 27 -5.11 -1.31 -27.68
CA ASP A 27 -4.54 -0.16 -27.05
C ASP A 27 -5.68 0.56 -26.33
N SER A 28 -6.12 -0.01 -25.22
CA SER A 28 -6.75 0.76 -24.17
C SER A 28 -5.66 1.70 -23.64
N SER A 29 -5.36 2.74 -24.41
CA SER A 29 -4.48 3.82 -23.99
C SER A 29 -5.11 4.37 -22.71
N PHE A 30 -4.47 4.07 -21.57
CA PHE A 30 -4.84 4.70 -20.29
C PHE A 30 -4.81 6.20 -20.54
N GLN A 31 -6.01 6.81 -20.65
CA GLN A 31 -6.08 8.25 -20.76
C GLN A 31 -5.69 8.84 -19.41
N SER A 32 -4.57 9.54 -19.38
CA SER A 32 -4.10 10.27 -18.21
C SER A 32 -5.27 11.09 -17.62
N LYS A 33 -5.79 10.63 -16.49
CA LYS A 33 -6.89 11.26 -15.80
C LYS A 33 -6.32 12.16 -14.71
N VAL A 34 -6.75 13.42 -14.72
CA VAL A 34 -6.44 14.34 -13.61
C VAL A 34 -7.14 13.83 -12.35
N GLN A 35 -6.38 13.59 -11.30
CA GLN A 35 -6.83 13.03 -10.04
C GLN A 35 -6.60 14.02 -8.89
N ASN A 36 -7.50 13.97 -7.91
CA ASN A 36 -7.29 14.55 -6.60
C ASN A 36 -7.17 13.39 -5.60
N ILE A 37 -6.13 13.40 -4.79
CA ILE A 37 -5.89 12.39 -3.77
C ILE A 37 -5.84 13.08 -2.43
N ILE A 38 -6.60 12.55 -1.48
CA ILE A 38 -6.64 12.97 -0.07
C ILE A 38 -6.30 11.74 0.77
N GLY A 39 -5.71 11.93 1.94
CA GLY A 39 -5.46 10.83 2.85
C GLY A 39 -4.83 11.28 4.14
N TYR A 40 -4.50 10.30 4.96
CA TYR A 40 -3.84 10.48 6.24
C TYR A 40 -2.53 9.71 6.27
N ALA A 41 -1.48 10.32 6.82
CA ALA A 41 -0.25 9.62 7.15
C ALA A 41 -0.20 9.41 8.67
N GLN A 42 -0.18 8.13 9.08
CA GLN A 42 -0.38 7.77 10.49
C GLN A 42 0.46 6.57 10.89
N LYS A 43 1.30 6.80 11.86
CA LYS A 43 1.83 5.84 12.83
C LYS A 43 1.04 5.98 14.15
N GLY A 44 1.07 6.99 15.00
CA GLY A 44 0.21 8.12 15.27
C GLY A 44 0.18 9.14 14.12
N PRO A 45 -0.71 10.14 14.23
CA PRO A 45 -0.83 11.14 13.19
C PRO A 45 0.52 11.84 12.92
N PHE A 46 0.91 11.93 11.65
CA PHE A 46 2.05 12.74 11.26
C PHE A 46 1.71 14.21 11.48
N ILE A 47 2.67 14.98 11.98
CA ILE A 47 2.45 16.39 12.31
C ILE A 47 2.54 17.28 11.08
N ASN A 48 1.96 18.46 11.19
CA ASN A 48 1.96 19.51 10.17
C ASN A 48 3.39 19.79 9.65
N GLY A 49 3.55 19.88 8.34
CA GLY A 49 4.83 20.10 7.66
C GLY A 49 5.59 18.82 7.30
N SER A 50 5.16 17.63 7.76
CA SER A 50 5.70 16.36 7.29
C SER A 50 5.45 16.19 5.81
N SER A 51 6.35 15.51 5.08
CA SER A 51 6.26 15.38 3.62
C SER A 51 5.51 14.12 3.19
N VAL A 52 4.78 14.21 2.08
CA VAL A 52 4.17 13.08 1.39
C VAL A 52 4.54 13.14 -0.09
N THR A 53 5.09 12.04 -0.61
CA THR A 53 5.37 11.89 -2.04
C THR A 53 4.52 10.77 -2.61
N ILE A 54 3.86 11.04 -3.74
CA ILE A 54 3.13 10.04 -4.52
C ILE A 54 3.94 9.73 -5.77
N TYR A 55 4.24 8.47 -5.99
CA TYR A 55 4.93 7.95 -7.17
C TYR A 55 3.91 7.33 -8.11
N ASP A 56 3.98 7.74 -9.38
CA ASP A 56 3.23 7.11 -10.46
C ASP A 56 3.92 5.78 -10.84
N LEU A 57 3.17 4.67 -10.79
CA LEU A 57 3.69 3.32 -11.03
C LEU A 57 3.08 2.73 -12.29
N GLN A 58 3.79 1.82 -12.94
CA GLN A 58 3.27 0.95 -14.01
C GLN A 58 2.37 -0.15 -13.42
N SER A 59 1.73 -0.93 -14.28
CA SER A 59 0.88 -2.06 -13.87
C SER A 59 1.64 -3.17 -13.13
N ASP A 60 2.95 -3.26 -13.32
CA ASP A 60 3.85 -4.18 -12.62
C ASP A 60 4.52 -3.57 -11.37
N LEU A 61 4.05 -2.39 -10.95
CA LEU A 61 4.57 -1.56 -9.86
C LEU A 61 5.96 -0.96 -10.11
N SER A 62 6.52 -1.07 -11.32
CA SER A 62 7.74 -0.34 -11.66
C SER A 62 7.49 1.17 -11.73
N ALA A 63 8.49 1.97 -11.35
CA ALA A 63 8.36 3.42 -11.35
C ALA A 63 8.31 3.99 -12.78
N THR A 64 7.38 4.92 -13.03
CA THR A 64 7.32 5.67 -14.30
C THR A 64 8.34 6.81 -14.37
N GLY A 65 8.95 7.16 -13.23
CA GLY A 65 9.81 8.33 -13.07
C GLY A 65 9.05 9.61 -12.71
N LYS A 66 7.72 9.59 -12.67
CA LYS A 66 6.91 10.74 -12.22
C LYS A 66 6.62 10.64 -10.73
N SER A 67 6.67 11.78 -10.04
CA SER A 67 6.27 11.89 -8.65
C SER A 67 5.63 13.26 -8.37
N TYR A 68 4.83 13.30 -7.32
CA TYR A 68 4.11 14.49 -6.87
C TYR A 68 4.30 14.63 -5.37
N ASN A 69 4.56 15.87 -4.93
CA ASN A 69 4.84 16.17 -3.52
C ASN A 69 3.69 16.94 -2.88
N SER A 70 3.42 16.61 -1.64
CA SER A 70 2.52 17.31 -0.74
C SER A 70 3.14 17.40 0.65
N GLN A 71 2.45 18.12 1.53
CA GLN A 71 2.80 18.17 2.95
C GLN A 71 1.57 17.85 3.78
N ILE A 72 1.79 17.36 4.98
CA ILE A 72 0.76 17.25 6.00
C ILE A 72 0.33 18.66 6.40
N ILE A 73 -0.99 18.90 6.38
CA ILE A 73 -1.59 20.23 6.55
C ILE A 73 -2.19 20.46 7.95
N ASP A 74 -2.22 19.44 8.78
CA ASP A 74 -2.72 19.51 10.17
C ASP A 74 -2.06 18.46 11.07
N ASN A 75 -2.43 18.42 12.34
CA ASN A 75 -1.91 17.44 13.30
C ASN A 75 -2.76 16.15 13.36
N LYS A 76 -3.63 15.90 12.37
CA LYS A 76 -4.32 14.62 12.16
C LYS A 76 -3.62 13.75 11.12
N GLY A 77 -2.56 14.29 10.49
CA GLY A 77 -1.83 13.63 9.43
C GLY A 77 -2.46 13.79 8.05
N THR A 78 -3.33 14.78 7.84
CA THR A 78 -4.05 15.00 6.58
C THR A 78 -3.11 15.54 5.51
N PHE A 79 -3.14 14.95 4.32
CA PHE A 79 -2.49 15.48 3.12
C PHE A 79 -3.47 15.53 1.95
N GLN A 80 -3.18 16.40 0.99
CA GLN A 80 -3.97 16.56 -0.24
C GLN A 80 -3.06 16.86 -1.42
N LEU A 81 -3.32 16.18 -2.53
CA LEU A 81 -2.75 16.50 -3.84
C LEU A 81 -3.90 16.72 -4.84
N SER A 82 -3.80 17.77 -5.60
CA SER A 82 -4.81 18.11 -6.61
C SER A 82 -4.16 18.20 -7.99
N ASN A 83 -4.96 17.89 -9.02
CA ASN A 83 -4.57 18.02 -10.42
C ASN A 83 -3.32 17.19 -10.81
N ILE A 84 -3.12 16.02 -10.21
CA ILE A 84 -2.04 15.11 -10.61
C ILE A 84 -2.45 14.29 -11.82
N SER A 85 -1.49 14.04 -12.73
CA SER A 85 -1.70 13.32 -13.98
C SER A 85 -0.94 12.01 -13.95
N LEU A 86 -1.65 10.91 -13.71
CA LEU A 86 -1.08 9.59 -13.56
C LEU A 86 -1.09 8.81 -14.88
N SER A 87 -0.15 7.90 -15.05
CA SER A 87 0.01 7.04 -16.23
C SER A 87 -0.67 5.69 -16.07
N SER A 88 -1.03 5.32 -14.83
CA SER A 88 -1.78 4.11 -14.49
C SER A 88 -2.69 4.34 -13.29
N ASN A 89 -3.40 3.29 -12.85
CA ASN A 89 -4.18 3.32 -11.61
C ASN A 89 -3.35 2.98 -10.37
N TYR A 90 -2.07 2.61 -10.50
CA TYR A 90 -1.25 2.22 -9.37
C TYR A 90 -0.37 3.35 -8.91
N VAL A 91 -0.35 3.57 -7.61
CA VAL A 91 0.48 4.57 -6.96
C VAL A 91 1.24 3.98 -5.77
N GLY A 92 2.47 4.45 -5.61
CA GLY A 92 3.22 4.27 -4.38
C GLY A 92 3.20 5.57 -3.59
N LEU A 93 3.02 5.49 -2.27
CA LEU A 93 3.09 6.64 -1.40
C LEU A 93 4.26 6.48 -0.43
N ARG A 94 4.89 7.60 -0.11
CA ARG A 94 5.91 7.71 0.94
C ARG A 94 5.59 8.92 1.81
N ALA A 95 5.48 8.70 3.10
CA ALA A 95 5.33 9.74 4.10
C ALA A 95 6.57 9.80 4.98
N ASP A 96 7.17 10.99 5.16
CA ASP A 96 8.35 11.23 5.99
C ASP A 96 8.06 12.34 6.98
N GLY A 97 8.25 12.09 8.26
CA GLY A 97 8.05 13.15 9.24
C GLY A 97 8.04 12.70 10.69
N PHE A 98 7.88 13.69 11.53
CA PHE A 98 7.56 13.49 12.94
C PHE A 98 6.08 13.10 13.07
N TYR A 99 5.74 12.39 14.14
CA TYR A 99 4.39 11.93 14.40
C TYR A 99 4.05 12.08 15.89
N TYR A 100 2.77 12.01 16.22
CA TYR A 100 2.32 11.92 17.60
C TYR A 100 2.46 10.47 18.07
N ASN A 101 3.26 10.25 19.11
CA ASN A 101 3.50 8.92 19.68
C ASN A 101 2.41 8.62 20.71
N GLU A 102 1.50 7.73 20.37
CA GLU A 102 0.36 7.34 21.19
C GLU A 102 0.74 6.66 22.52
N ILE A 103 1.96 6.13 22.64
CA ILE A 103 2.43 5.50 23.88
C ILE A 103 2.87 6.55 24.89
N SER A 104 3.63 7.54 24.43
CA SER A 104 4.17 8.60 25.30
C SER A 104 3.27 9.82 25.44
N GLY A 105 2.25 9.95 24.57
CA GLY A 105 1.43 11.17 24.50
C GLY A 105 2.20 12.40 24.05
N GLN A 106 3.32 12.23 23.32
CA GLN A 106 4.22 13.29 22.90
C GLN A 106 4.56 13.19 21.43
N GLN A 107 5.06 14.26 20.86
CA GLN A 107 5.67 14.22 19.54
C GLN A 107 6.92 13.33 19.54
N SER A 108 7.12 12.55 18.48
CA SER A 108 8.34 11.76 18.27
C SER A 108 9.59 12.65 18.25
N THR A 109 10.72 12.10 18.69
CA THR A 109 12.00 12.83 18.76
C THR A 109 12.75 12.79 17.44
N SER A 110 12.41 11.84 16.57
CA SER A 110 12.98 11.68 15.23
C SER A 110 11.88 11.41 14.20
N GLN A 111 12.20 11.62 12.94
CA GLN A 111 11.32 11.32 11.83
C GLN A 111 11.32 9.82 11.53
N ILE A 112 10.20 9.34 11.01
CA ILE A 112 10.09 8.00 10.41
C ILE A 112 9.59 8.10 8.97
N THR A 113 9.79 7.02 8.22
CA THR A 113 9.26 6.87 6.87
C THR A 113 8.26 5.72 6.83
N LEU A 114 7.06 5.98 6.29
CA LEU A 114 6.07 4.96 6.00
C LEU A 114 5.77 4.91 4.51
N TYR A 115 5.33 3.75 4.03
CA TYR A 115 5.00 3.50 2.64
C TYR A 115 3.59 2.92 2.49
N ALA A 116 2.99 3.14 1.31
CA ALA A 116 1.78 2.43 0.87
C ALA A 116 1.85 2.14 -0.63
N LEU A 117 1.14 1.10 -1.04
CA LEU A 117 0.79 0.82 -2.44
C LEU A 117 -0.73 0.82 -2.55
N SER A 118 -1.27 1.47 -3.57
CA SER A 118 -2.72 1.51 -3.80
C SER A 118 -3.08 1.47 -5.27
N ASP A 119 -4.22 0.85 -5.55
CA ASP A 119 -4.99 1.02 -6.78
C ASP A 119 -6.01 2.12 -6.54
N ILE A 120 -5.92 3.19 -7.31
CA ILE A 120 -6.79 4.36 -7.21
C ILE A 120 -8.03 4.27 -8.10
N THR A 121 -8.32 3.11 -8.68
CA THR A 121 -9.53 2.93 -9.49
C THR A 121 -10.78 3.25 -8.69
N GLY A 122 -11.45 4.37 -9.04
CA GLY A 122 -12.66 4.81 -8.36
C GLY A 122 -12.46 5.31 -6.91
N LYS A 123 -11.22 5.56 -6.49
CA LYS A 123 -10.86 6.06 -5.16
C LYS A 123 -10.19 7.43 -5.24
N SER A 124 -10.44 8.25 -4.22
CA SER A 124 -9.72 9.52 -3.97
C SER A 124 -9.01 9.51 -2.63
N ASP A 125 -9.35 8.57 -1.73
CA ASP A 125 -8.86 8.53 -0.36
C ASP A 125 -7.87 7.36 -0.20
N ILE A 126 -6.65 7.68 0.23
CA ILE A 126 -5.58 6.70 0.44
C ILE A 126 -4.78 7.07 1.67
N ASN A 127 -4.80 6.24 2.68
CA ASN A 127 -4.00 6.43 3.88
C ASN A 127 -2.66 5.71 3.80
N VAL A 128 -1.65 6.30 4.42
CA VAL A 128 -0.34 5.71 4.67
C VAL A 128 -0.24 5.41 6.15
N ASN A 129 -0.12 4.14 6.52
CA ASN A 129 -0.06 3.74 7.91
C ASN A 129 0.89 2.54 8.13
N ILE A 130 0.96 2.07 9.35
CA ILE A 130 1.84 0.96 9.75
C ILE A 130 1.52 -0.34 8.97
N LEU A 131 0.24 -0.64 8.73
CA LEU A 131 -0.15 -1.84 7.99
C LEU A 131 0.21 -1.74 6.52
N THR A 132 -0.07 -0.60 5.87
CA THR A 132 0.31 -0.37 4.46
C THR A 132 1.83 -0.44 4.27
N HIS A 133 2.61 -0.01 5.28
CA HIS A 133 4.06 -0.11 5.26
C HIS A 133 4.53 -1.57 5.29
N LEU A 134 4.02 -2.38 6.20
CA LEU A 134 4.39 -3.78 6.32
C LEU A 134 3.97 -4.60 5.08
N GLU A 135 2.81 -4.31 4.50
CA GLU A 135 2.29 -5.01 3.31
C GLU A 135 3.15 -4.81 2.07
N LYS A 136 3.81 -3.66 1.93
CA LYS A 136 4.43 -3.23 0.67
C LYS A 136 5.33 -4.29 0.03
N SER A 137 6.32 -4.77 0.75
CA SER A 137 7.30 -5.75 0.23
C SER A 137 6.65 -7.09 -0.15
N ARG A 138 5.63 -7.49 0.62
CA ARG A 138 4.87 -8.72 0.35
C ARG A 138 4.00 -8.59 -0.89
N VAL A 139 3.30 -7.48 -1.06
CA VAL A 139 2.50 -7.18 -2.26
C VAL A 139 3.37 -7.18 -3.52
N GLU A 140 4.53 -6.51 -3.48
CA GLU A 140 5.49 -6.49 -4.58
C GLU A 140 5.98 -7.90 -4.95
N TYR A 141 6.28 -8.73 -3.94
CA TYR A 141 6.70 -10.12 -4.16
C TYR A 141 5.59 -10.97 -4.79
N LEU A 142 4.37 -10.89 -4.27
CA LEU A 142 3.22 -11.64 -4.77
C LEU A 142 2.88 -11.28 -6.22
N MET A 143 2.89 -9.99 -6.55
CA MET A 143 2.66 -9.52 -7.91
C MET A 143 3.77 -9.98 -8.87
N LYS A 144 5.03 -9.91 -8.45
CA LYS A 144 6.17 -10.41 -9.24
C LYS A 144 6.02 -11.91 -9.54
N ASN A 145 5.34 -12.66 -8.67
CA ASN A 145 5.05 -14.08 -8.84
C ASN A 145 3.66 -14.34 -9.50
N GLY A 146 3.09 -13.34 -10.17
CA GLY A 146 1.91 -13.49 -11.04
C GLY A 146 0.56 -13.35 -10.34
N LYS A 147 0.51 -12.91 -9.07
CA LYS A 147 -0.75 -12.63 -8.40
C LYS A 147 -1.27 -11.24 -8.80
N SER A 148 -2.59 -11.05 -8.87
CA SER A 148 -3.19 -9.74 -9.10
C SER A 148 -2.88 -8.77 -7.94
N PHE A 149 -2.92 -7.46 -8.19
CA PHE A 149 -2.74 -6.46 -7.13
C PHE A 149 -3.77 -6.63 -6.01
N ALA A 150 -5.04 -6.77 -6.36
CA ALA A 150 -6.12 -6.93 -5.37
C ALA A 150 -5.92 -8.17 -4.49
N ASP A 151 -5.63 -9.34 -5.09
CA ASP A 151 -5.38 -10.57 -4.33
C ASP A 151 -4.10 -10.48 -3.49
N SER A 152 -3.07 -9.77 -3.99
CA SER A 152 -1.82 -9.54 -3.25
C SER A 152 -2.05 -8.69 -2.02
N LYS A 153 -2.88 -7.63 -2.12
CA LYS A 153 -3.26 -6.78 -0.99
C LYS A 153 -4.04 -7.57 0.08
N ILE A 154 -5.07 -8.30 -0.34
CA ILE A 154 -5.89 -9.12 0.56
C ILE A 154 -5.03 -10.15 1.30
N GLN A 155 -4.15 -10.84 0.58
CA GLN A 155 -3.27 -11.85 1.17
C GLN A 155 -2.28 -11.23 2.13
N ALA A 156 -1.56 -10.18 1.74
CA ALA A 156 -0.56 -9.52 2.58
C ALA A 156 -1.19 -8.97 3.87
N GLN A 157 -2.35 -8.31 3.80
CA GLN A 157 -3.07 -7.84 4.98
C GLN A 157 -3.43 -8.99 5.93
N LYS A 158 -3.99 -10.08 5.40
CA LYS A 158 -4.36 -11.25 6.21
C LYS A 158 -3.14 -11.87 6.89
N GLU A 159 -2.02 -12.03 6.18
CA GLU A 159 -0.78 -12.58 6.72
C GLU A 159 -0.23 -11.70 7.85
N ILE A 160 -0.25 -10.37 7.71
CA ILE A 160 0.17 -9.44 8.77
C ILE A 160 -0.76 -9.52 9.98
N LEU A 161 -2.09 -9.54 9.80
CA LEU A 161 -3.03 -9.68 10.90
C LEU A 161 -2.82 -10.99 11.66
N THR A 162 -2.44 -12.06 10.97
CA THR A 162 -2.13 -13.36 11.58
C THR A 162 -0.94 -13.29 12.53
N ILE A 163 0.07 -12.44 12.27
CA ILE A 163 1.21 -12.21 13.19
C ILE A 163 0.72 -11.74 14.57
N PHE A 164 -0.35 -10.95 14.58
CA PHE A 164 -0.96 -10.42 15.80
C PHE A 164 -2.13 -11.27 16.32
N ASN A 165 -2.29 -12.50 15.78
CA ASN A 165 -3.37 -13.42 16.12
C ASN A 165 -4.78 -12.81 15.91
N ILE A 166 -4.94 -12.00 14.87
CA ILE A 166 -6.19 -11.36 14.49
C ILE A 166 -6.77 -12.10 13.29
N ASP A 167 -7.94 -12.73 13.49
CA ASP A 167 -8.73 -13.37 12.43
C ASP A 167 -10.02 -12.57 12.21
N LYS A 168 -9.96 -11.63 11.24
CA LYS A 168 -11.09 -10.78 10.86
C LYS A 168 -11.16 -10.68 9.34
N SER A 169 -12.11 -11.39 8.74
CA SER A 169 -12.24 -11.52 7.28
C SER A 169 -12.89 -10.31 6.60
N ASP A 170 -13.64 -9.49 7.35
CA ASP A 170 -14.40 -8.34 6.87
C ASP A 170 -13.74 -6.99 7.17
N ILE A 171 -12.47 -7.00 7.57
CA ILE A 171 -11.70 -5.77 7.82
C ILE A 171 -11.54 -4.95 6.53
N LYS A 172 -11.66 -3.63 6.65
CA LYS A 172 -11.35 -2.71 5.54
C LYS A 172 -9.91 -2.89 5.08
N THR A 173 -9.63 -2.57 3.80
CA THR A 173 -8.24 -2.56 3.31
C THR A 173 -7.39 -1.55 4.10
N SER A 174 -6.11 -1.84 4.28
CA SER A 174 -5.23 -1.07 5.17
C SER A 174 -5.15 0.41 4.81
N GLU A 175 -5.22 0.77 3.54
CA GLU A 175 -5.26 2.16 3.08
C GLU A 175 -6.58 2.89 3.39
N ASN A 176 -7.61 2.19 3.87
CA ASN A 176 -8.89 2.78 4.30
C ASN A 176 -9.04 2.83 5.83
N LEU A 177 -8.00 2.44 6.57
CA LEU A 177 -7.98 2.51 8.03
C LEU A 177 -7.44 3.86 8.51
N ASN A 178 -8.05 4.42 9.56
CA ASN A 178 -7.70 5.71 10.13
C ASN A 178 -7.77 5.66 11.66
N ILE A 179 -6.62 5.79 12.34
CA ILE A 179 -6.55 5.72 13.80
C ILE A 179 -7.29 6.87 14.52
N SER A 180 -7.62 7.93 13.80
CA SER A 180 -8.38 9.08 14.35
C SER A 180 -9.89 8.87 14.27
N GLU A 181 -10.36 7.75 13.70
CA GLU A 181 -11.77 7.41 13.59
C GLU A 181 -12.14 6.26 14.52
N SER A 182 -13.37 6.24 15.00
CA SER A 182 -13.92 5.14 15.79
C SER A 182 -14.19 3.89 14.92
N GLY A 183 -14.30 2.75 15.56
CA GLY A 183 -14.66 1.47 14.95
C GLY A 183 -13.58 0.40 15.15
N ASP A 184 -14.01 -0.87 15.12
CA ASP A 184 -13.15 -2.01 15.41
C ASP A 184 -11.94 -2.12 14.48
N ASP A 185 -12.14 -1.89 13.19
CA ASP A 185 -11.07 -1.95 12.20
C ASP A 185 -9.98 -0.92 12.47
N ASN A 186 -10.38 0.32 12.80
CA ASN A 186 -9.47 1.40 13.16
C ASN A 186 -8.79 1.13 14.52
N GLY A 187 -9.52 0.50 15.46
CA GLY A 187 -8.98 0.02 16.72
C GLY A 187 -7.88 -1.05 16.54
N ILE A 188 -8.04 -1.94 15.56
CA ILE A 188 -7.01 -2.93 15.19
C ILE A 188 -5.74 -2.22 14.70
N LEU A 189 -5.86 -1.23 13.82
CA LEU A 189 -4.72 -0.45 13.35
C LEU A 189 -3.99 0.24 14.53
N LEU A 190 -4.75 0.87 15.44
CA LEU A 190 -4.18 1.51 16.63
C LEU A 190 -3.47 0.50 17.55
N ALA A 191 -4.08 -0.66 17.79
CA ALA A 191 -3.47 -1.71 18.62
C ALA A 191 -2.16 -2.22 18.03
N ILE A 192 -2.13 -2.54 16.74
CA ILE A 192 -0.91 -2.99 16.04
C ILE A 192 0.15 -1.90 16.06
N SER A 193 -0.23 -0.65 15.78
CA SER A 193 0.67 0.50 15.85
C SER A 193 1.29 0.65 17.24
N SER A 194 0.50 0.50 18.29
CA SER A 194 0.94 0.58 19.68
C SER A 194 1.90 -0.54 20.06
N ILE A 195 1.64 -1.79 19.63
CA ILE A 195 2.52 -2.94 19.87
C ILE A 195 3.87 -2.76 19.16
N LEU A 196 3.85 -2.27 17.92
CA LEU A 196 5.07 -2.03 17.16
C LEU A 196 5.88 -0.87 17.73
N GLN A 197 5.23 0.18 18.22
CA GLN A 197 5.91 1.27 18.93
C GLN A 197 6.47 0.76 20.26
N GLY A 198 5.63 0.22 21.13
CA GLY A 198 6.02 -0.11 22.49
C GLY A 198 6.78 1.04 23.15
N TYR A 199 7.85 0.73 23.88
CA TYR A 199 8.77 1.72 24.45
C TYR A 199 10.05 1.86 23.61
N ARG A 200 9.96 1.65 22.29
CA ARG A 200 11.08 1.77 21.36
C ARG A 200 11.31 3.22 20.96
N SER A 201 12.55 3.55 20.71
CA SER A 201 12.93 4.75 19.96
C SER A 201 12.46 4.63 18.51
N GLU A 202 12.40 5.72 17.78
CA GLU A 202 12.01 5.76 16.38
C GLU A 202 12.96 4.93 15.49
N SER A 203 14.26 4.89 15.83
CA SER A 203 15.24 4.07 15.12
C SER A 203 15.02 2.58 15.35
N GLU A 204 14.78 2.15 16.59
CA GLU A 204 14.48 0.74 16.90
C GLU A 204 13.16 0.30 16.27
N MET A 205 12.15 1.17 16.23
CA MET A 205 10.89 0.88 15.53
C MET A 205 11.11 0.77 14.02
N THR A 206 11.88 1.67 13.41
CA THR A 206 12.20 1.62 11.97
C THR A 206 12.94 0.33 11.62
N GLU A 207 13.90 -0.08 12.45
CA GLU A 207 14.60 -1.36 12.30
C GLU A 207 13.64 -2.55 12.43
N LEU A 208 12.75 -2.54 13.44
CA LEU A 208 11.75 -3.59 13.63
C LEU A 208 10.82 -3.73 12.40
N LEU A 209 10.29 -2.61 11.88
CA LEU A 209 9.44 -2.60 10.70
C LEU A 209 10.16 -3.17 9.47
N SER A 210 11.42 -2.77 9.26
CA SER A 210 12.25 -3.29 8.17
C SER A 210 12.49 -4.79 8.31
N ASN A 211 12.82 -5.27 9.51
CA ASN A 211 13.09 -6.67 9.78
C ASN A 211 11.83 -7.53 9.60
N ILE A 212 10.67 -7.10 10.10
CA ILE A 212 9.39 -7.79 9.86
C ILE A 212 9.07 -7.82 8.36
N SER A 213 9.15 -6.68 7.66
CA SER A 213 8.85 -6.60 6.23
C SER A 213 9.76 -7.50 5.39
N ASN A 214 11.02 -7.69 5.79
CA ASN A 214 11.95 -8.58 5.11
C ASN A 214 11.65 -10.05 5.41
N ASP A 215 11.32 -10.37 6.66
CA ASP A 215 11.04 -11.74 7.10
C ASP A 215 9.79 -12.31 6.39
N ILE A 216 8.70 -11.54 6.36
CA ILE A 216 7.43 -11.98 5.75
C ILE A 216 7.37 -11.87 4.22
N LYS A 217 8.37 -11.27 3.59
CA LYS A 217 8.32 -10.89 2.18
C LYS A 217 8.00 -12.07 1.26
N GLU A 218 8.62 -13.23 1.46
CA GLU A 218 8.56 -14.36 0.51
C GLU A 218 7.42 -15.33 0.80
N ASP A 219 7.16 -15.64 2.06
CA ASP A 219 6.18 -16.66 2.48
C ASP A 219 4.99 -16.10 3.29
N GLY A 220 5.06 -14.84 3.76
CA GLY A 220 4.00 -14.21 4.55
C GLY A 220 3.97 -14.64 6.02
N ILE A 221 5.01 -15.32 6.51
CA ILE A 221 5.11 -15.85 7.86
C ILE A 221 6.22 -15.12 8.61
N LEU A 222 5.95 -14.72 9.86
CA LEU A 222 6.99 -14.21 10.75
C LEU A 222 7.78 -15.40 11.33
N ASN A 223 8.87 -15.76 10.68
CA ASN A 223 9.70 -16.91 11.04
C ASN A 223 10.69 -16.63 12.17
N SER A 224 11.05 -15.37 12.37
CA SER A 224 12.01 -14.95 13.39
C SER A 224 11.41 -15.02 14.80
N GLU A 225 11.83 -16.00 15.59
CA GLU A 225 11.44 -16.12 17.01
C GLU A 225 11.84 -14.88 17.82
N THR A 226 12.95 -14.22 17.47
CA THR A 226 13.41 -12.99 18.12
C THR A 226 12.43 -11.85 17.89
N LEU A 227 11.97 -11.65 16.65
CA LEU A 227 10.97 -10.62 16.33
C LEU A 227 9.63 -10.93 17.00
N GLY A 228 9.16 -12.18 16.94
CA GLY A 228 7.93 -12.61 17.60
C GLY A 228 7.98 -12.37 19.13
N SER A 229 9.07 -12.76 19.77
CA SER A 229 9.28 -12.53 21.22
C SER A 229 9.32 -11.03 21.55
N ALA A 230 9.97 -10.21 20.71
CA ALA A 230 10.01 -8.78 20.89
C ALA A 230 8.62 -8.12 20.79
N LEU A 231 7.75 -8.58 19.90
CA LEU A 231 6.36 -8.11 19.80
C LEU A 231 5.56 -8.48 21.05
N ILE A 232 5.63 -9.74 21.49
CA ILE A 232 4.91 -10.22 22.68
C ILE A 232 5.36 -9.47 23.93
N ASN A 233 6.67 -9.34 24.17
CA ASN A 233 7.22 -8.68 25.34
C ASN A 233 6.76 -7.22 25.43
N HIS A 234 6.69 -6.50 24.30
CA HIS A 234 6.19 -5.13 24.30
C HIS A 234 4.66 -5.07 24.47
N ALA A 235 3.90 -5.99 23.88
CA ALA A 235 2.46 -6.02 24.04
C ALA A 235 2.02 -6.21 25.51
N ILE A 236 2.73 -7.07 26.26
CA ILE A 236 2.40 -7.38 27.66
C ILE A 236 2.59 -6.17 28.59
N ILE A 237 3.54 -5.30 28.32
CA ILE A 237 3.89 -4.17 29.20
C ILE A 237 3.19 -2.87 28.81
N LEU A 238 2.38 -2.85 27.74
CA LEU A 238 1.66 -1.65 27.32
C LEU A 238 0.61 -1.22 28.37
N ASP A 239 0.63 0.06 28.73
CA ASP A 239 -0.44 0.68 29.52
C ASP A 239 -1.59 1.11 28.60
N THR A 240 -2.55 0.21 28.41
CA THR A 240 -3.70 0.43 27.55
C THR A 240 -4.63 1.55 28.04
N VAL A 241 -4.60 1.89 29.34
CA VAL A 241 -5.38 2.99 29.89
C VAL A 241 -4.78 4.32 29.49
N SER A 242 -3.46 4.46 29.63
CA SER A 242 -2.75 5.67 29.18
C SER A 242 -2.89 5.89 27.68
N ILE A 243 -2.70 4.84 26.87
CA ILE A 243 -2.85 4.91 25.39
C ILE A 243 -4.26 5.39 24.99
N LYS A 244 -5.29 4.92 25.68
CA LYS A 244 -6.67 5.34 25.41
C LYS A 244 -6.94 6.82 25.76
N ASN A 245 -6.18 7.39 26.69
CA ASN A 245 -6.34 8.76 27.17
C ASN A 245 -5.45 9.76 26.43
N ASN A 246 -4.45 9.29 25.68
CA ASN A 246 -3.58 10.06 24.82
C ASN A 246 -4.22 10.32 23.45
#